data_d08a554ce7827e2dcbe87b331a0661e3
#
_entry.id   d08a554ce7827e2dcbe87b331a0661e3
#
_cell.length_a   1.000
_cell.length_b   1.000
_cell.length_c   1.000
_cell.angle_alpha   90.00
_cell.angle_beta   90.00
_cell.angle_gamma   90.00
#
_symmetry.space_group_name_H-M   'P 1'
#
loop_
_entity.id
_entity.type
_entity.pdbx_description
1 polymer ?
#
loop_
_entity_poly.entity_id
_entity_poly.type
_entity_poly.pdbx_seq_one_letter_code
_entity_poly.pdbx_strand_id
1 'polypeptide(L)'
;MSDTPQVLLAHHLKALKLPTLLREYDKLAQQCAAEGTDHPRYLLRLSELELIERERRMVERRIKEARFPAVKSLDSFDFTAIPSLNKTLVLELARCEYVVRRENVIAVGNSGTGKSHVALGLGLAACQKGLSVAWQSM
;
A
#
# COMPACT_ATOMS: atom_id res chain seq x y z
N MET A 1 -0.07 -6.59 40.47
CA MET A 1 -0.92 -7.73 40.09
C MET A 1 -1.76 -7.45 38.88
N SER A 2 -2.09 -6.18 38.64
CA SER A 2 -2.82 -5.78 37.42
C SER A 2 -2.05 -6.03 36.13
N ASP A 3 -0.73 -6.25 36.23
CA ASP A 3 0.11 -6.40 35.04
C ASP A 3 0.09 -7.79 34.44
N THR A 4 -0.37 -8.82 35.17
CA THR A 4 -0.35 -10.20 34.69
C THR A 4 -1.22 -10.41 33.45
N PRO A 5 -2.48 -9.94 33.40
CA PRO A 5 -3.29 -10.06 32.18
C PRO A 5 -2.67 -9.32 30.99
N GLN A 6 -2.08 -8.15 31.24
CA GLN A 6 -1.43 -7.37 30.18
C GLN A 6 -0.19 -8.06 29.65
N VAL A 7 0.60 -8.70 30.52
CA VAL A 7 1.79 -9.45 30.12
C VAL A 7 1.40 -10.66 29.26
N LEU A 8 0.37 -11.39 29.66
CA LEU A 8 -0.14 -12.54 28.91
C LEU A 8 -0.71 -12.10 27.56
N LEU A 9 -1.47 -11.01 27.56
CA LEU A 9 -2.04 -10.45 26.32
C LEU A 9 -0.93 -10.08 25.34
N ALA A 10 0.10 -9.39 25.81
CA ALA A 10 1.26 -9.02 24.98
C ALA A 10 1.92 -10.25 24.38
N HIS A 11 2.10 -11.30 25.18
CA HIS A 11 2.69 -12.56 24.73
C HIS A 11 1.83 -13.20 23.62
N HIS A 12 0.52 -13.25 23.82
CA HIS A 12 -0.40 -13.84 22.84
C HIS A 12 -0.46 -13.02 21.54
N LEU A 13 -0.53 -11.70 21.66
CA LEU A 13 -0.54 -10.83 20.47
C LEU A 13 0.74 -10.97 19.65
N LYS A 14 1.87 -11.13 20.32
CA LYS A 14 3.13 -11.39 19.65
C LYS A 14 3.14 -12.75 18.96
N ALA A 15 2.65 -13.79 19.64
CA ALA A 15 2.54 -15.13 19.07
C ALA A 15 1.59 -15.19 17.88
N LEU A 16 0.49 -14.43 17.94
CA LEU A 16 -0.47 -14.32 16.85
C LEU A 16 -0.01 -13.42 15.71
N LYS A 17 1.15 -12.78 15.87
CA LYS A 17 1.72 -11.86 14.89
C LYS A 17 0.81 -10.67 14.60
N LEU A 18 0.35 -10.03 15.69
CA LEU A 18 -0.49 -8.84 15.65
C LEU A 18 0.26 -7.64 16.26
N PRO A 19 1.33 -7.16 15.62
CA PRO A 19 2.18 -6.12 16.20
C PRO A 19 1.48 -4.78 16.39
N THR A 20 0.53 -4.45 15.53
CA THR A 20 -0.21 -3.19 15.65
C THR A 20 -1.16 -3.23 16.83
N LEU A 21 -1.87 -4.36 17.04
CA LEU A 21 -2.68 -4.55 18.23
C LEU A 21 -1.83 -4.45 19.50
N LEU A 22 -0.68 -5.10 19.49
CA LEU A 22 0.24 -5.07 20.62
C LEU A 22 0.68 -3.65 20.97
N ARG A 23 0.93 -2.82 19.98
CA ARG A 23 1.37 -1.44 20.18
C ARG A 23 0.25 -0.50 20.60
N GLU A 24 -0.97 -0.71 20.07
CA GLU A 24 -2.04 0.27 20.15
C GLU A 24 -3.19 -0.10 21.11
N TYR A 25 -3.27 -1.34 21.57
CA TYR A 25 -4.47 -1.79 22.32
C TYR A 25 -4.74 -0.97 23.59
N ASP A 26 -3.72 -0.65 24.35
CA ASP A 26 -3.89 0.05 25.62
C ASP A 26 -4.29 1.51 25.43
N LYS A 27 -3.60 2.19 24.52
CA LYS A 27 -3.89 3.58 24.18
C LYS A 27 -5.32 3.73 23.66
N LEU A 28 -5.71 2.84 22.76
CA LEU A 28 -7.04 2.86 22.17
C LEU A 28 -8.12 2.50 23.20
N ALA A 29 -7.80 1.58 24.13
CA ALA A 29 -8.72 1.22 25.22
C ALA A 29 -9.01 2.42 26.10
N GLN A 30 -8.00 3.20 26.45
CA GLN A 30 -8.17 4.41 27.24
C GLN A 30 -9.01 5.46 26.50
N GLN A 31 -8.75 5.64 25.22
CA GLN A 31 -9.50 6.56 24.39
C GLN A 31 -10.96 6.14 24.28
N CYS A 32 -11.21 4.86 24.00
CA CYS A 32 -12.58 4.34 23.89
C CYS A 32 -13.35 4.41 25.22
N ALA A 33 -12.67 4.19 26.34
CA ALA A 33 -13.27 4.33 27.65
C ALA A 33 -13.72 5.77 27.89
N ALA A 34 -12.90 6.74 27.51
CA ALA A 34 -13.22 8.17 27.64
C ALA A 34 -14.39 8.58 26.73
N GLU A 35 -14.52 7.97 25.56
CA GLU A 35 -15.59 8.26 24.59
C GLU A 35 -16.86 7.45 24.83
N GLY A 36 -16.85 6.48 25.75
CA GLY A 36 -17.98 5.61 25.98
C GLY A 36 -18.22 4.59 24.86
N THR A 37 -17.18 4.25 24.13
CA THR A 37 -17.24 3.29 23.02
C THR A 37 -17.39 1.87 23.55
N ASP A 38 -18.30 1.08 22.96
CA ASP A 38 -18.52 -0.31 23.38
C ASP A 38 -17.36 -1.24 22.95
N HIS A 39 -17.35 -2.45 23.48
CA HIS A 39 -16.27 -3.39 23.22
C HIS A 39 -16.20 -3.84 21.76
N PRO A 40 -17.32 -4.15 21.06
CA PRO A 40 -17.25 -4.51 19.66
C PRO A 40 -16.65 -3.41 18.77
N ARG A 41 -16.98 -2.17 19.04
CA ARG A 41 -16.43 -1.03 18.28
C ARG A 41 -14.96 -0.82 18.58
N TYR A 42 -14.55 -1.05 19.83
CA TYR A 42 -13.14 -1.01 20.20
C TYR A 42 -12.34 -2.07 19.42
N LEU A 43 -12.82 -3.31 19.38
CA LEU A 43 -12.18 -4.37 18.60
C LEU A 43 -12.17 -4.06 17.11
N LEU A 44 -13.24 -3.50 16.58
CA LEU A 44 -13.30 -3.09 15.19
C LEU A 44 -12.21 -2.08 14.86
N ARG A 45 -12.04 -1.05 15.67
CA ARG A 45 -10.98 -0.05 15.49
C ARG A 45 -9.59 -0.66 15.52
N LEU A 46 -9.33 -1.57 16.46
CA LEU A 46 -8.05 -2.28 16.56
C LEU A 46 -7.78 -3.12 15.32
N SER A 47 -8.78 -3.89 14.86
CA SER A 47 -8.62 -4.74 13.69
C SER A 47 -8.38 -3.93 12.42
N GLU A 48 -9.04 -2.80 12.29
CA GLU A 48 -8.82 -1.89 11.16
C GLU A 48 -7.40 -1.34 11.14
N LEU A 49 -6.87 -0.96 12.30
CA LEU A 49 -5.48 -0.50 12.39
C LEU A 49 -4.49 -1.59 11.97
N GLU A 50 -4.73 -2.82 12.40
CA GLU A 50 -3.87 -3.95 12.01
C GLU A 50 -3.92 -4.21 10.51
N LEU A 51 -5.11 -4.17 9.91
CA LEU A 51 -5.26 -4.36 8.47
C LEU A 51 -4.56 -3.26 7.67
N ILE A 52 -4.70 -2.00 8.09
CA ILE A 52 -4.05 -0.87 7.44
C ILE A 52 -2.52 -1.03 7.49
N GLU A 53 -1.98 -1.41 8.64
CA GLU A 53 -0.53 -1.60 8.78
C GLU A 53 -0.02 -2.79 7.99
N ARG A 54 -0.79 -3.88 7.90
CA ARG A 54 -0.42 -5.04 7.07
C ARG A 54 -0.40 -4.68 5.61
N GLU A 55 -1.40 -3.95 5.15
CA GLU A 55 -1.46 -3.49 3.77
C GLU A 55 -0.27 -2.60 3.44
N ARG A 56 0.03 -1.63 4.30
CA ARG A 56 1.18 -0.74 4.14
C ARG A 56 2.49 -1.54 4.03
N ARG A 57 2.69 -2.51 4.92
CA ARG A 57 3.90 -3.35 4.90
C ARG A 57 3.98 -4.22 3.64
N MET A 58 2.85 -4.72 3.18
CA MET A 58 2.80 -5.48 1.93
C MET A 58 3.20 -4.62 0.75
N VAL A 59 2.66 -3.41 0.65
CA VAL A 59 2.99 -2.46 -0.43
C VAL A 59 4.48 -2.11 -0.40
N GLU A 60 5.02 -1.78 0.77
CA GLU A 60 6.44 -1.49 0.92
C GLU A 60 7.32 -2.66 0.45
N ARG A 61 6.93 -3.88 0.82
CA ARG A 61 7.66 -5.09 0.40
C ARG A 61 7.59 -5.28 -1.11
N ARG A 62 6.41 -5.07 -1.74
CA ARG A 62 6.25 -5.16 -3.19
C ARG A 62 7.13 -4.14 -3.92
N ILE A 63 7.18 -2.91 -3.42
CA ILE A 63 8.03 -1.85 -3.99
C ILE A 63 9.50 -2.24 -3.90
N LYS A 64 9.93 -2.75 -2.75
CA LYS A 64 11.30 -3.18 -2.54
C LYS A 64 11.69 -4.34 -3.44
N GLU A 65 10.83 -5.34 -3.57
CA GLU A 65 11.06 -6.53 -4.40
C GLU A 65 11.08 -6.19 -5.89
N ALA A 66 10.37 -5.16 -6.30
CA ALA A 66 10.30 -4.74 -7.70
C ALA A 66 11.64 -4.21 -8.24
N ARG A 67 12.48 -3.65 -7.37
CA ARG A 67 13.80 -3.10 -7.71
C ARG A 67 13.72 -2.00 -8.75
N PHE A 68 12.80 -1.07 -8.56
CA PHE A 68 12.71 0.10 -9.43
C PHE A 68 14.00 0.93 -9.35
N PRO A 69 14.48 1.49 -10.49
CA PRO A 69 15.63 2.40 -10.47
C PRO A 69 15.33 3.72 -9.74
N ALA A 70 14.05 4.10 -9.71
CA ALA A 70 13.55 5.24 -8.95
C ALA A 70 12.09 5.00 -8.67
N VAL A 71 11.58 5.47 -7.53
CA VAL A 71 10.15 5.39 -7.22
C VAL A 71 9.51 6.69 -7.70
N LYS A 72 8.65 6.58 -8.71
CA LYS A 72 7.96 7.73 -9.29
C LYS A 72 6.47 7.43 -9.39
N SER A 73 5.68 8.39 -8.92
CA SER A 73 4.21 8.30 -8.96
C SER A 73 3.67 9.00 -10.20
N LEU A 74 2.53 8.54 -10.70
CA LEU A 74 1.79 9.23 -11.74
C LEU A 74 1.28 10.59 -11.26
N ASP A 75 1.11 10.78 -9.96
CA ASP A 75 0.68 12.05 -9.38
C ASP A 75 1.67 13.19 -9.65
N SER A 76 2.95 12.85 -9.78
CA SER A 76 4.01 13.82 -10.07
C SER A 76 4.28 13.98 -11.57
N PHE A 77 3.56 13.25 -12.43
CA PHE A 77 3.75 13.32 -13.86
C PHE A 77 2.99 14.51 -14.46
N ASP A 78 3.68 15.31 -15.26
CA ASP A 78 3.07 16.47 -15.91
C ASP A 78 2.50 16.07 -17.28
N PHE A 79 1.21 15.76 -17.29
CA PHE A 79 0.51 15.39 -18.53
C PHE A 79 0.38 16.56 -19.50
N THR A 80 0.47 17.80 -19.03
CA THR A 80 0.35 18.98 -19.89
C THR A 80 1.60 19.18 -20.75
N ALA A 81 2.75 18.67 -20.29
CA ALA A 81 3.99 18.74 -21.05
C ALA A 81 3.99 17.83 -22.28
N ILE A 82 3.11 16.83 -22.32
CA ILE A 82 3.01 15.87 -23.43
C ILE A 82 1.52 15.75 -23.83
N PRO A 83 0.99 16.73 -24.59
CA PRO A 83 -0.44 16.74 -24.93
C PRO A 83 -0.89 15.54 -25.76
N SER A 84 0.03 14.89 -26.49
CA SER A 84 -0.28 13.71 -27.29
C SER A 84 -0.54 12.46 -26.45
N LEU A 85 -0.16 12.47 -25.19
CA LEU A 85 -0.39 11.34 -24.29
C LEU A 85 -1.82 11.37 -23.76
N ASN A 86 -2.54 10.25 -23.89
CA ASN A 86 -3.90 10.13 -23.40
C ASN A 86 -3.89 9.89 -21.87
N LYS A 87 -4.09 10.97 -21.12
CA LYS A 87 -4.13 10.93 -19.65
C LYS A 87 -5.17 9.95 -19.13
N THR A 88 -6.37 9.95 -19.71
CA THR A 88 -7.45 9.05 -19.28
C THR A 88 -7.06 7.60 -19.42
N LEU A 89 -6.41 7.24 -20.53
CA LEU A 89 -5.90 5.87 -20.74
C LEU A 89 -4.85 5.50 -19.70
N VAL A 90 -3.90 6.40 -19.42
CA VAL A 90 -2.85 6.13 -18.42
C VAL A 90 -3.47 5.91 -17.04
N LEU A 91 -4.42 6.73 -16.64
CA LEU A 91 -5.09 6.58 -15.34
C LEU A 91 -5.94 5.31 -15.28
N GLU A 92 -6.53 4.91 -16.40
CA GLU A 92 -7.23 3.62 -16.48
C GLU A 92 -6.26 2.46 -16.34
N LEU A 93 -5.10 2.52 -16.99
CA LEU A 93 -4.06 1.49 -16.85
C LEU A 93 -3.57 1.39 -15.40
N ALA A 94 -3.55 2.49 -14.67
CA ALA A 94 -3.18 2.50 -13.26
C ALA A 94 -4.12 1.67 -12.38
N ARG A 95 -5.31 1.33 -12.84
CA ARG A 95 -6.23 0.43 -12.16
C ARG A 95 -5.79 -1.03 -12.24
N CYS A 96 -4.85 -1.33 -13.12
CA CYS A 96 -4.21 -2.65 -13.26
C CYS A 96 -5.15 -3.77 -13.73
N GLU A 97 -6.27 -3.44 -14.36
CA GLU A 97 -7.20 -4.44 -14.89
C GLU A 97 -6.57 -5.23 -16.05
N TYR A 98 -5.63 -4.60 -16.78
CA TYR A 98 -4.93 -5.29 -17.87
C TYR A 98 -4.13 -6.50 -17.35
N VAL A 99 -3.66 -6.45 -16.10
CA VAL A 99 -2.94 -7.58 -15.49
C VAL A 99 -3.87 -8.79 -15.33
N VAL A 100 -5.08 -8.55 -14.85
CA VAL A 100 -6.10 -9.60 -14.68
C VAL A 100 -6.47 -10.19 -16.05
N ARG A 101 -6.60 -9.34 -17.07
CA ARG A 101 -6.92 -9.76 -18.44
C ARG A 101 -5.72 -10.33 -19.19
N ARG A 102 -4.52 -10.32 -18.59
CA ARG A 102 -3.29 -10.81 -19.21
C ARG A 102 -2.94 -10.09 -20.50
N GLU A 103 -3.18 -8.79 -20.52
CA GLU A 103 -2.87 -7.92 -21.64
C GLU A 103 -1.52 -7.22 -21.42
N ASN A 104 -0.83 -6.92 -22.50
CA ASN A 104 0.43 -6.19 -22.47
C ASN A 104 0.21 -4.71 -22.73
N VAL A 105 1.05 -3.86 -22.15
CA VAL A 105 1.08 -2.42 -22.41
C VAL A 105 2.40 -2.08 -23.07
N ILE A 106 2.37 -1.39 -24.19
CA ILE A 106 3.55 -0.97 -24.92
C ILE A 106 3.58 0.55 -24.98
N ALA A 107 4.68 1.15 -24.51
CA ALA A 107 4.88 2.60 -24.59
C ALA A 107 5.89 2.91 -25.69
N VAL A 108 5.48 3.72 -26.65
CA VAL A 108 6.30 4.09 -27.82
C VAL A 108 6.44 5.61 -27.87
N GLY A 109 7.63 6.07 -28.14
CA GLY A 109 7.93 7.49 -28.27
C GLY A 109 9.42 7.74 -28.33
N ASN A 110 9.77 8.98 -28.63
CA ASN A 110 11.15 9.41 -28.66
C ASN A 110 11.76 9.46 -27.25
N SER A 111 13.09 9.47 -27.16
CA SER A 111 13.80 9.65 -25.92
C SER A 111 13.37 10.94 -25.22
N GLY A 112 13.21 10.90 -23.91
CA GLY A 112 12.83 12.08 -23.12
C GLY A 112 11.35 12.42 -23.13
N THR A 113 10.47 11.54 -23.63
CA THR A 113 9.02 11.79 -23.69
C THR A 113 8.25 11.29 -22.46
N GLY A 114 8.96 10.85 -21.40
CA GLY A 114 8.34 10.43 -20.17
C GLY A 114 7.89 8.96 -20.12
N LYS A 115 8.31 8.13 -21.08
CA LYS A 115 7.94 6.71 -21.11
C LYS A 115 8.33 5.98 -19.83
N SER A 116 9.56 6.21 -19.36
CA SER A 116 10.06 5.58 -18.14
C SER A 116 9.29 6.03 -16.91
N HIS A 117 8.95 7.32 -16.82
CA HIS A 117 8.17 7.84 -15.70
C HIS A 117 6.77 7.18 -15.65
N VAL A 118 6.11 7.09 -16.80
CA VAL A 118 4.80 6.42 -16.88
C VAL A 118 4.92 4.94 -16.49
N ALA A 119 5.92 4.25 -17.01
CA ALA A 119 6.15 2.84 -16.66
C ALA A 119 6.42 2.65 -15.18
N LEU A 120 7.26 3.50 -14.58
CA LEU A 120 7.54 3.46 -13.13
C LEU A 120 6.27 3.77 -12.33
N GLY A 121 5.47 4.73 -12.77
CA GLY A 121 4.20 5.08 -12.13
C GLY A 121 3.18 3.95 -12.20
N LEU A 122 3.09 3.27 -13.32
CA LEU A 122 2.20 2.10 -13.45
C LEU A 122 2.69 0.94 -12.58
N GLY A 123 3.99 0.72 -12.51
CA GLY A 123 4.58 -0.28 -11.63
C GLY A 123 4.30 0.01 -10.16
N LEU A 124 4.44 1.25 -9.74
CA LEU A 124 4.11 1.68 -8.39
C LEU A 124 2.63 1.46 -8.08
N ALA A 125 1.73 1.82 -9.01
CA ALA A 125 0.30 1.60 -8.86
C ALA A 125 -0.01 0.11 -8.69
N ALA A 126 0.66 -0.76 -9.44
CA ALA A 126 0.50 -2.21 -9.30
C ALA A 126 0.94 -2.69 -7.91
N CYS A 127 2.06 -2.19 -7.39
CA CYS A 127 2.52 -2.51 -6.03
C CYS A 127 1.50 -2.09 -4.98
N GLN A 128 0.89 -0.91 -5.16
CA GLN A 128 -0.12 -0.39 -4.24
C GLN A 128 -1.39 -1.24 -4.23
N LYS A 129 -1.64 -1.99 -5.30
CA LYS A 129 -2.74 -2.96 -5.37
C LYS A 129 -2.32 -4.35 -4.88
N GLY A 130 -1.10 -4.50 -4.39
CA GLY A 130 -0.60 -5.76 -3.86
C GLY A 130 -0.06 -6.72 -4.91
N LEU A 131 0.10 -6.26 -6.15
CA LEU A 131 0.62 -7.09 -7.22
C LEU A 131 2.15 -7.16 -7.16
N SER A 132 2.68 -8.30 -7.58
CA SER A 132 4.13 -8.51 -7.67
C SER A 132 4.64 -7.87 -8.96
N VAL A 133 5.69 -7.06 -8.84
CA VAL A 133 6.28 -6.34 -9.96
C VAL A 133 7.79 -6.62 -10.00
N ALA A 134 8.32 -6.79 -11.19
CA ALA A 134 9.76 -6.90 -11.40
C ALA A 134 10.16 -5.90 -12.49
N TRP A 135 11.03 -4.96 -12.12
CA TRP A 135 11.58 -4.00 -13.08
C TRP A 135 12.84 -4.58 -13.69
N GLN A 136 12.93 -4.51 -15.01
CA GLN A 136 14.13 -4.93 -15.74
C GLN A 136 14.48 -3.88 -16.77
N SER A 137 15.75 -3.47 -16.78
CA SER A 137 16.30 -2.59 -17.80
C SER A 137 17.12 -3.40 -18.80
N MET A 138 16.95 -3.08 -20.06
CA MET A 138 17.77 -3.71 -21.10
C MET A 138 18.98 -2.85 -21.43
#